data_8a6bbbd26e7eed6f9c3ec3efbf86382b
#
_entry.id   8a6bbbd26e7eed6f9c3ec3efbf86382b
#
_cell.length_a   1.000
_cell.length_b   1.000
_cell.length_c   1.000
_cell.angle_alpha   90.00
_cell.angle_beta   90.00
_cell.angle_gamma   90.00
#
_symmetry.space_group_name_H-M   'P 1'
#
loop_
_entity.id
_entity.type
_entity.pdbx_description
1 polymer ?
#
loop_
_entity_poly.entity_id
_entity_poly.type
_entity_poly.pdbx_seq_one_letter_code
_entity_poly.pdbx_strand_id
1 'polypeptide(L)'
;MRRAFGLLLIALCILTTAGCSLTAGMSYTVSGRIVCADDDSQGIGDVYISFSGARGFGITRTSDDGTWTKSGLRGPVTVAPASADWAFEPGYRQVNGAEQNVNFTGVPSISNSLGFRQVVAGKNYALFLKTDGTVYFWGSRGSIYTYGVAMRVSGLEDIVAVAAGANHSLALKADGTVWAWGANDRGQLGNGTYSDSRDVPTQVAGLSQVWAIAARDCHSLAVKDDGTVWGWGDNSTYQIGQNAPTTISTPVMKVGMGSVMSVAASGYRSLALKTDGTVWQWGFYQIALPWGDSTYWLDRYVGDAESVGLNGVISIAAGSDHSMALKSDGA
;
A
#
# COMPACT_ATOMS: atom_id res chain seq x y z
N MET A 1 -19.22 -27.15 11.40
CA MET A 1 -19.97 -26.71 10.21
C MET A 1 -19.18 -25.57 9.58
N ARG A 2 -18.36 -25.86 8.57
CA ARG A 2 -17.58 -24.86 7.83
C ARG A 2 -18.35 -24.56 6.55
N ARG A 3 -18.79 -23.32 6.37
CA ARG A 3 -19.39 -22.83 5.13
C ARG A 3 -18.30 -22.36 4.19
N ALA A 4 -18.17 -23.02 3.06
CA ALA A 4 -17.37 -22.57 1.94
C ALA A 4 -18.12 -21.43 1.22
N PHE A 5 -17.49 -20.26 1.11
CA PHE A 5 -17.90 -19.21 0.18
C PHE A 5 -17.10 -19.37 -1.11
N GLY A 6 -17.80 -19.77 -2.18
CA GLY A 6 -17.22 -19.83 -3.50
C GLY A 6 -17.05 -18.42 -4.08
N LEU A 7 -15.83 -18.06 -4.45
CA LEU A 7 -15.56 -16.89 -5.28
C LEU A 7 -15.87 -17.22 -6.74
N LEU A 8 -16.84 -16.51 -7.30
CA LEU A 8 -17.15 -16.55 -8.73
C LEU A 8 -16.17 -15.64 -9.48
N LEU A 9 -15.18 -16.23 -10.16
CA LEU A 9 -14.28 -15.49 -11.04
C LEU A 9 -14.95 -15.35 -12.41
N ILE A 10 -15.32 -14.13 -12.79
CA ILE A 10 -15.78 -13.81 -14.16
C ILE A 10 -14.54 -13.58 -15.02
N ALA A 11 -14.20 -14.54 -15.87
CA ALA A 11 -13.21 -14.39 -16.90
C ALA A 11 -13.81 -13.66 -18.12
N LEU A 12 -13.31 -12.47 -18.43
CA LEU A 12 -13.64 -11.72 -19.64
C LEU A 12 -12.82 -12.28 -20.82
N CYS A 13 -13.45 -13.01 -21.73
CA CYS A 13 -12.84 -13.47 -22.98
C CYS A 13 -12.78 -12.33 -23.98
N ILE A 14 -11.59 -11.93 -24.42
CA ILE A 14 -11.37 -11.15 -25.64
C ILE A 14 -10.98 -12.14 -26.75
N LEU A 15 -11.85 -12.33 -27.73
CA LEU A 15 -11.55 -13.07 -28.96
C LEU A 15 -10.75 -12.20 -29.92
N THR A 16 -9.55 -12.64 -30.29
CA THR A 16 -8.93 -12.24 -31.56
C THR A 16 -8.74 -13.47 -32.44
N THR A 17 -9.37 -13.42 -33.60
CA THR A 17 -9.31 -14.44 -34.63
C THR A 17 -8.01 -14.34 -35.42
N ALA A 18 -7.17 -15.38 -35.33
CA ALA A 18 -6.22 -15.69 -36.38
C ALA A 18 -6.25 -17.20 -36.61
N GLY A 19 -6.66 -17.59 -37.80
CA GLY A 19 -6.91 -18.99 -38.17
C GLY A 19 -5.62 -19.81 -38.24
N CYS A 20 -5.61 -20.92 -37.55
CA CYS A 20 -4.79 -22.08 -37.91
C CYS A 20 -5.67 -23.33 -37.70
N SER A 21 -5.87 -24.06 -38.79
CA SER A 21 -6.63 -25.33 -38.80
C SER A 21 -5.80 -26.39 -38.09
N LEU A 22 -6.13 -26.65 -36.84
CA LEU A 22 -5.61 -27.81 -36.09
C LEU A 22 -6.59 -28.97 -36.21
N THR A 23 -6.11 -30.12 -36.67
CA THR A 23 -6.78 -31.37 -36.82
C THR A 23 -7.64 -31.72 -35.61
N ALA A 24 -8.93 -31.76 -35.80
CA ALA A 24 -9.93 -32.12 -34.80
C ALA A 24 -9.71 -33.58 -34.36
N GLY A 25 -9.11 -33.81 -33.19
CA GLY A 25 -9.15 -35.15 -32.63
C GLY A 25 -8.02 -35.56 -31.67
N MET A 26 -6.86 -35.00 -31.75
CA MET A 26 -5.74 -35.41 -30.88
C MET A 26 -5.76 -34.72 -29.50
N SER A 27 -5.69 -35.49 -28.46
CA SER A 27 -5.46 -35.00 -27.11
C SER A 27 -3.96 -34.83 -26.84
N TYR A 28 -3.58 -33.85 -26.06
CA TYR A 28 -2.19 -33.59 -25.68
C TYR A 28 -2.03 -33.44 -24.17
N THR A 29 -0.77 -33.40 -23.72
CA THR A 29 -0.39 -33.24 -22.32
C THR A 29 0.39 -31.94 -22.17
N VAL A 30 0.12 -31.23 -21.10
CA VAL A 30 0.86 -30.05 -20.67
C VAL A 30 1.43 -30.30 -19.29
N SER A 31 2.67 -29.88 -19.04
CA SER A 31 3.31 -29.99 -17.76
C SER A 31 4.14 -28.75 -17.44
N GLY A 32 4.41 -28.53 -16.18
CA GLY A 32 5.22 -27.42 -15.71
C GLY A 32 5.58 -27.55 -14.24
N ARG A 33 6.18 -26.49 -13.73
CA ARG A 33 6.54 -26.36 -12.33
C ARG A 33 6.17 -24.97 -11.82
N ILE A 34 5.81 -24.89 -10.55
CA ILE A 34 5.64 -23.63 -9.81
C ILE A 34 6.76 -23.56 -8.77
N VAL A 35 7.46 -22.44 -8.75
CA VAL A 35 8.57 -22.19 -7.82
C VAL A 35 8.33 -20.92 -7.03
N CYS A 36 8.98 -20.80 -5.87
CA CYS A 36 8.97 -19.58 -5.08
C CYS A 36 9.79 -18.49 -5.75
N ALA A 37 9.33 -17.22 -5.71
CA ALA A 37 10.05 -16.09 -6.30
C ALA A 37 11.37 -15.79 -5.58
N ASP A 38 11.43 -16.05 -4.28
CA ASP A 38 12.61 -15.80 -3.44
C ASP A 38 13.63 -16.95 -3.48
N ASP A 39 13.20 -18.14 -3.91
CA ASP A 39 14.03 -19.36 -4.03
C ASP A 39 13.47 -20.26 -5.14
N ASP A 40 14.01 -20.18 -6.33
CA ASP A 40 13.59 -20.97 -7.50
C ASP A 40 13.92 -22.48 -7.39
N SER A 41 14.72 -22.88 -6.41
CA SER A 41 14.93 -24.28 -6.07
C SER A 41 13.74 -24.88 -5.31
N GLN A 42 12.98 -24.06 -4.59
CA GLN A 42 11.82 -24.48 -3.81
C GLN A 42 10.56 -24.55 -4.67
N GLY A 43 10.01 -25.73 -4.87
CA GLY A 43 8.70 -25.96 -5.48
C GLY A 43 7.56 -25.58 -4.55
N ILE A 44 6.46 -25.10 -5.11
CA ILE A 44 5.22 -24.81 -4.36
C ILE A 44 4.22 -25.94 -4.60
N GLY A 45 3.96 -26.72 -3.57
CA GLY A 45 2.97 -27.80 -3.58
C GLY A 45 1.55 -27.29 -3.34
N ASP A 46 0.58 -28.17 -3.57
CA ASP A 46 -0.85 -27.98 -3.30
C ASP A 46 -1.53 -26.81 -4.00
N VAL A 47 -0.96 -26.34 -5.11
CA VAL A 47 -1.54 -25.29 -5.97
C VAL A 47 -2.48 -25.93 -6.98
N TYR A 48 -3.67 -25.37 -7.13
CA TYR A 48 -4.60 -25.76 -8.18
C TYR A 48 -4.20 -25.14 -9.52
N ILE A 49 -4.09 -25.97 -10.56
CA ILE A 49 -3.88 -25.51 -11.93
C ILE A 49 -5.18 -25.72 -12.70
N SER A 50 -5.79 -24.64 -13.13
CA SER A 50 -7.00 -24.66 -13.93
C SER A 50 -6.67 -24.61 -15.41
N PHE A 51 -7.49 -25.31 -16.20
CA PHE A 51 -7.40 -25.36 -17.66
C PHE A 51 -8.76 -24.96 -18.22
N SER A 52 -8.79 -23.91 -19.04
CA SER A 52 -9.99 -23.44 -19.72
C SER A 52 -9.74 -23.29 -21.21
N GLY A 53 -10.66 -23.72 -22.06
CA GLY A 53 -10.54 -23.61 -23.51
C GLY A 53 -11.77 -24.09 -24.25
N ALA A 54 -11.72 -24.12 -25.58
CA ALA A 54 -12.89 -24.34 -26.45
C ALA A 54 -13.58 -25.71 -26.27
N ARG A 55 -12.96 -26.69 -25.62
CA ARG A 55 -13.53 -28.04 -25.45
C ARG A 55 -13.21 -28.70 -24.12
N GLY A 56 -13.24 -27.97 -23.00
CA GLY A 56 -13.16 -28.60 -21.69
C GLY A 56 -12.55 -27.71 -20.59
N PHE A 57 -13.00 -28.00 -19.40
CA PHE A 57 -12.41 -27.47 -18.17
C PHE A 57 -11.68 -28.62 -17.48
N GLY A 58 -10.57 -28.30 -16.85
CA GLY A 58 -9.85 -29.29 -16.06
C GLY A 58 -9.10 -28.62 -14.92
N ILE A 59 -8.86 -29.40 -13.89
CA ILE A 59 -8.05 -28.97 -12.75
C ILE A 59 -7.01 -30.08 -12.49
N THR A 60 -5.81 -29.71 -12.11
CA THR A 60 -4.80 -30.57 -11.51
C THR A 60 -4.20 -29.85 -10.31
N ARG A 61 -3.39 -30.53 -9.53
CA ARG A 61 -2.65 -29.94 -8.41
C ARG A 61 -1.16 -30.14 -8.61
N THR A 62 -0.37 -29.23 -8.06
CA THR A 62 1.08 -29.43 -7.94
C THR A 62 1.37 -30.46 -6.86
N SER A 63 2.40 -31.27 -7.07
CA SER A 63 3.07 -32.08 -6.05
C SER A 63 3.93 -31.19 -5.13
N ASP A 64 4.45 -31.75 -4.04
CA ASP A 64 5.24 -31.02 -3.03
C ASP A 64 6.47 -30.31 -3.61
N ASP A 65 7.03 -30.83 -4.69
CA ASP A 65 8.13 -30.20 -5.43
C ASP A 65 7.68 -29.12 -6.44
N GLY A 66 6.39 -28.79 -6.48
CA GLY A 66 5.79 -27.83 -7.37
C GLY A 66 5.50 -28.32 -8.78
N THR A 67 5.82 -29.57 -9.13
CA THR A 67 5.55 -30.11 -10.48
C THR A 67 4.07 -30.44 -10.68
N TRP A 68 3.61 -30.33 -11.91
CA TRP A 68 2.24 -30.66 -12.31
C TRP A 68 2.17 -31.17 -13.74
N THR A 69 1.15 -31.95 -14.04
CA THR A 69 0.89 -32.50 -15.36
C THR A 69 -0.60 -32.63 -15.61
N LYS A 70 -1.06 -32.33 -16.81
CA LYS A 70 -2.44 -32.54 -17.25
C LYS A 70 -2.47 -33.12 -18.65
N SER A 71 -3.11 -34.28 -18.77
CA SER A 71 -3.34 -34.98 -20.04
C SER A 71 -4.78 -34.82 -20.53
N GLY A 72 -5.02 -35.20 -21.77
CA GLY A 72 -6.35 -35.24 -22.36
C GLY A 72 -6.89 -33.90 -22.83
N LEU A 73 -6.06 -32.86 -22.91
CA LEU A 73 -6.42 -31.52 -23.39
C LEU A 73 -6.61 -31.53 -24.91
N ARG A 74 -7.52 -30.69 -25.41
CA ARG A 74 -7.82 -30.55 -26.85
C ARG A 74 -8.06 -29.11 -27.22
N GLY A 75 -7.45 -28.66 -28.32
CA GLY A 75 -7.51 -27.26 -28.78
C GLY A 75 -6.73 -26.32 -27.89
N PRO A 76 -6.80 -25.02 -28.16
CA PRO A 76 -6.13 -24.01 -27.32
C PRO A 76 -6.68 -24.03 -25.91
N VAL A 77 -5.80 -24.00 -24.92
CA VAL A 77 -6.19 -23.90 -23.50
C VAL A 77 -5.45 -22.75 -22.82
N THR A 78 -6.12 -22.10 -21.89
CA THR A 78 -5.51 -21.20 -20.94
C THR A 78 -5.19 -21.99 -19.68
N VAL A 79 -3.95 -21.92 -19.25
CA VAL A 79 -3.43 -22.55 -18.03
C VAL A 79 -3.24 -21.45 -17.00
N ALA A 80 -3.88 -21.57 -15.85
CA ALA A 80 -3.77 -20.59 -14.78
C ALA A 80 -3.66 -21.27 -13.40
N PRO A 81 -2.60 -20.98 -12.64
CA PRO A 81 -2.50 -21.42 -11.25
C PRO A 81 -3.46 -20.62 -10.36
N ALA A 82 -3.96 -21.22 -9.31
CA ALA A 82 -4.80 -20.59 -8.30
C ALA A 82 -4.49 -21.14 -6.90
N SER A 83 -4.27 -20.26 -5.96
CA SER A 83 -4.11 -20.59 -4.54
C SER A 83 -4.63 -19.42 -3.71
N ALA A 84 -5.05 -19.70 -2.47
CA ALA A 84 -5.39 -18.67 -1.49
C ALA A 84 -4.12 -17.99 -0.92
N ASP A 85 -3.00 -18.71 -0.92
CA ASP A 85 -1.77 -18.32 -0.24
C ASP A 85 -0.68 -17.77 -1.17
N TRP A 86 -0.89 -17.89 -2.50
CA TRP A 86 0.11 -17.52 -3.50
C TRP A 86 -0.51 -16.73 -4.65
N ALA A 87 0.13 -15.64 -5.05
CA ALA A 87 -0.07 -14.97 -6.32
C ALA A 87 0.97 -15.47 -7.34
N PHE A 88 0.64 -15.53 -8.62
CA PHE A 88 1.49 -16.16 -9.62
C PHE A 88 1.84 -15.23 -10.77
N GLU A 89 3.08 -15.35 -11.26
CA GLU A 89 3.56 -14.62 -12.42
C GLU A 89 4.19 -15.59 -13.45
N PRO A 90 3.76 -15.52 -14.73
CA PRO A 90 2.57 -14.82 -15.19
C PRO A 90 1.30 -15.40 -14.58
N GLY A 91 0.23 -14.61 -14.42
CA GLY A 91 -1.04 -15.08 -13.86
C GLY A 91 -1.73 -16.15 -14.71
N TYR A 92 -1.38 -16.26 -15.99
CA TYR A 92 -1.83 -17.32 -16.91
C TYR A 92 -0.89 -17.45 -18.11
N ARG A 93 -0.98 -18.60 -18.80
CA ARG A 93 -0.34 -18.84 -20.11
C ARG A 93 -1.35 -19.48 -21.08
N GLN A 94 -1.25 -19.13 -22.36
CA GLN A 94 -1.97 -19.82 -23.43
C GLN A 94 -1.09 -20.88 -24.07
N VAL A 95 -1.66 -22.07 -24.24
CA VAL A 95 -0.99 -23.26 -24.78
C VAL A 95 -1.82 -23.82 -25.93
N ASN A 96 -1.19 -24.07 -27.09
CA ASN A 96 -1.85 -24.51 -28.32
C ASN A 96 -1.47 -25.93 -28.73
N GLY A 97 -0.97 -26.76 -27.84
CA GLY A 97 -0.51 -28.12 -28.11
C GLY A 97 0.24 -28.70 -26.94
N ALA A 98 0.88 -29.84 -27.13
CA ALA A 98 1.73 -30.44 -26.11
C ALA A 98 2.90 -29.52 -25.80
N GLU A 99 2.99 -29.08 -24.56
CA GLU A 99 4.02 -28.19 -24.09
C GLU A 99 4.54 -28.67 -22.74
N GLN A 100 5.84 -28.63 -22.57
CA GLN A 100 6.53 -28.89 -21.30
C GLN A 100 7.17 -27.58 -20.81
N ASN A 101 7.38 -27.47 -19.50
CA ASN A 101 7.96 -26.30 -18.86
C ASN A 101 7.05 -25.05 -18.93
N VAL A 102 5.74 -25.22 -18.83
CA VAL A 102 4.79 -24.13 -18.58
C VAL A 102 4.90 -23.75 -17.10
N ASN A 103 5.93 -22.96 -16.80
CA ASN A 103 6.30 -22.63 -15.43
C ASN A 103 5.68 -21.32 -14.99
N PHE A 104 5.41 -21.23 -13.69
CA PHE A 104 4.94 -20.04 -13.00
C PHE A 104 5.81 -19.79 -11.77
N THR A 105 5.97 -18.53 -11.43
CA THR A 105 6.63 -18.11 -10.19
C THR A 105 5.56 -17.67 -9.19
N GLY A 106 5.54 -18.28 -8.03
CA GLY A 106 4.64 -17.92 -6.95
C GLY A 106 5.30 -16.93 -6.00
N VAL A 107 4.58 -15.88 -5.68
CA VAL A 107 4.88 -15.00 -4.54
C VAL A 107 3.79 -15.21 -3.50
N PRO A 108 4.09 -15.21 -2.19
CA PRO A 108 3.06 -15.35 -1.17
C PRO A 108 1.95 -14.34 -1.40
N SER A 109 0.70 -14.80 -1.55
CA SER A 109 -0.43 -13.91 -1.65
C SER A 109 -0.71 -13.30 -0.29
N ILE A 110 -1.25 -12.08 -0.32
CA ILE A 110 -1.64 -11.36 0.87
C ILE A 110 -2.94 -11.98 1.39
N SER A 111 -2.84 -13.10 2.09
CA SER A 111 -3.98 -13.69 2.80
C SER A 111 -3.95 -13.28 4.27
N ASN A 112 -5.12 -13.20 4.91
CA ASN A 112 -5.26 -12.86 6.34
C ASN A 112 -4.55 -13.84 7.30
N SER A 113 -4.08 -14.98 6.81
CA SER A 113 -3.28 -15.94 7.58
C SER A 113 -1.82 -15.52 7.77
N LEU A 114 -1.34 -14.53 7.04
CA LEU A 114 0.07 -14.12 7.00
C LEU A 114 0.41 -12.92 7.92
N GLY A 115 -0.44 -12.59 8.89
CA GLY A 115 -0.10 -11.66 9.96
C GLY A 115 0.25 -10.26 9.48
N PHE A 116 -0.68 -9.56 8.81
CA PHE A 116 -0.51 -8.12 8.57
C PHE A 116 -0.75 -7.32 9.84
N ARG A 117 0.17 -6.39 10.10
CA ARG A 117 0.08 -5.44 11.19
C ARG A 117 -0.60 -4.13 10.75
N GLN A 118 -0.33 -3.68 9.52
CA GLN A 118 -0.83 -2.41 9.02
C GLN A 118 -0.96 -2.43 7.49
N VAL A 119 -1.99 -1.76 6.99
CA VAL A 119 -2.17 -1.47 5.56
C VAL A 119 -2.44 0.02 5.41
N VAL A 120 -1.73 0.69 4.52
CA VAL A 120 -1.92 2.11 4.21
C VAL A 120 -1.97 2.34 2.71
N ALA A 121 -2.74 3.33 2.27
CA ALA A 121 -2.93 3.62 0.85
C ALA A 121 -2.42 5.02 0.47
N GLY A 122 -1.62 5.09 -0.58
CA GLY A 122 -1.29 6.30 -1.32
C GLY A 122 -2.31 6.56 -2.44
N LYS A 123 -1.93 7.38 -3.43
CA LYS A 123 -2.85 7.75 -4.53
C LYS A 123 -3.19 6.55 -5.43
N ASN A 124 -2.20 5.78 -5.86
CA ASN A 124 -2.35 4.64 -6.76
C ASN A 124 -1.58 3.40 -6.27
N TYR A 125 -1.26 3.33 -5.01
CA TYR A 125 -0.51 2.23 -4.41
C TYR A 125 -0.95 1.99 -2.96
N ALA A 126 -0.58 0.84 -2.43
CA ALA A 126 -0.70 0.49 -1.03
C ALA A 126 0.61 -0.07 -0.48
N LEU A 127 0.83 0.13 0.81
CA LEU A 127 1.89 -0.54 1.57
C LEU A 127 1.26 -1.49 2.56
N PHE A 128 1.91 -2.62 2.73
CA PHE A 128 1.53 -3.64 3.68
C PHE A 128 2.70 -3.90 4.62
N LEU A 129 2.49 -3.70 5.90
CA LEU A 129 3.46 -4.04 6.93
C LEU A 129 3.05 -5.37 7.56
N LYS A 130 3.94 -6.36 7.49
CA LYS A 130 3.76 -7.66 8.14
C LYS A 130 4.18 -7.61 9.61
N THR A 131 3.72 -8.61 10.37
CA THR A 131 4.08 -8.78 11.78
C THR A 131 5.56 -9.05 12.01
N ASP A 132 6.27 -9.57 11.00
CA ASP A 132 7.72 -9.78 11.00
C ASP A 132 8.54 -8.51 10.69
N GLY A 133 7.89 -7.35 10.50
CA GLY A 133 8.53 -6.08 10.19
C GLY A 133 8.89 -5.89 8.70
N THR A 134 8.53 -6.82 7.82
CA THR A 134 8.73 -6.65 6.37
C THR A 134 7.64 -5.77 5.74
N VAL A 135 8.02 -4.98 4.73
CA VAL A 135 7.12 -4.07 4.02
C VAL A 135 6.97 -4.51 2.58
N TYR A 136 5.73 -4.55 2.11
CA TYR A 136 5.39 -4.81 0.71
C TYR A 136 4.70 -3.61 0.08
N PHE A 137 4.96 -3.41 -1.20
CA PHE A 137 4.38 -2.39 -2.06
C PHE A 137 3.51 -3.05 -3.13
N TRP A 138 2.32 -2.51 -3.35
CA TRP A 138 1.42 -2.95 -4.42
C TRP A 138 0.83 -1.74 -5.14
N GLY A 139 0.75 -1.79 -6.46
CA GLY A 139 0.16 -0.73 -7.27
C GLY A 139 1.17 -0.01 -8.14
N SER A 140 1.01 1.30 -8.30
CA SER A 140 1.82 2.13 -9.19
C SER A 140 2.27 3.41 -8.47
N ARG A 141 3.56 3.73 -8.58
CA ARG A 141 4.16 4.96 -8.07
C ARG A 141 5.31 5.40 -8.97
N GLY A 142 5.14 6.54 -9.63
CA GLY A 142 6.12 6.99 -10.62
C GLY A 142 6.30 5.98 -11.74
N SER A 143 7.52 5.47 -11.91
CA SER A 143 7.86 4.43 -12.89
C SER A 143 7.71 2.99 -12.38
N ILE A 144 7.38 2.79 -11.10
CA ILE A 144 7.19 1.47 -10.51
C ILE A 144 5.76 1.00 -10.72
N TYR A 145 5.61 -0.21 -11.30
CA TYR A 145 4.34 -0.92 -11.49
C TYR A 145 4.49 -2.36 -11.02
N THR A 146 3.58 -2.83 -10.18
CA THR A 146 3.66 -4.21 -9.65
C THR A 146 2.83 -5.23 -10.43
N TYR A 147 2.15 -4.82 -11.50
CA TYR A 147 1.36 -5.72 -12.37
C TYR A 147 0.48 -6.73 -11.62
N GLY A 148 -0.10 -6.31 -10.50
CA GLY A 148 -1.00 -7.15 -9.70
C GLY A 148 -0.33 -7.96 -8.59
N VAL A 149 0.99 -7.92 -8.46
CA VAL A 149 1.75 -8.63 -7.41
C VAL A 149 2.32 -7.64 -6.40
N ALA A 150 2.23 -7.95 -5.11
CA ALA A 150 2.88 -7.13 -4.08
C ALA A 150 4.39 -7.44 -4.05
N MET A 151 5.21 -6.40 -4.14
CA MET A 151 6.67 -6.51 -4.13
C MET A 151 7.24 -6.13 -2.75
N ARG A 152 8.18 -6.92 -2.24
CA ARG A 152 8.91 -6.56 -1.02
C ARG A 152 9.73 -5.28 -1.25
N VAL A 153 9.66 -4.35 -0.31
CA VAL A 153 10.51 -3.17 -0.29
C VAL A 153 11.85 -3.56 0.34
N SER A 154 12.91 -3.57 -0.48
CA SER A 154 14.26 -3.95 -0.02
C SER A 154 14.89 -2.87 0.87
N GLY A 155 15.82 -3.28 1.74
CA GLY A 155 16.57 -2.36 2.61
C GLY A 155 15.81 -1.89 3.85
N LEU A 156 14.62 -2.44 4.11
CA LEU A 156 13.85 -2.17 5.32
C LEU A 156 13.78 -3.43 6.19
N GLU A 157 14.17 -3.27 7.45
CA GLU A 157 14.10 -4.28 8.49
C GLU A 157 13.59 -3.65 9.78
N ASP A 158 12.98 -4.44 10.67
CA ASP A 158 12.47 -4.02 11.97
C ASP A 158 11.45 -2.85 11.88
N ILE A 159 10.62 -2.85 10.85
CA ILE A 159 9.62 -1.81 10.68
C ILE A 159 8.44 -2.03 11.62
N VAL A 160 8.07 -0.97 12.34
CA VAL A 160 6.97 -0.98 13.30
C VAL A 160 5.73 -0.20 12.84
N ALA A 161 5.90 0.73 11.89
CA ALA A 161 4.79 1.46 11.28
C ALA A 161 5.15 1.93 9.86
N VAL A 162 4.14 2.10 9.01
CA VAL A 162 4.26 2.68 7.66
C VAL A 162 3.24 3.79 7.47
N ALA A 163 3.56 4.78 6.64
CA ALA A 163 2.64 5.81 6.20
C ALA A 163 2.79 6.08 4.70
N ALA A 164 1.70 6.46 4.04
CA ALA A 164 1.64 6.67 2.60
C ALA A 164 1.11 8.07 2.25
N GLY A 165 1.93 8.86 1.56
CA GLY A 165 1.51 10.06 0.87
C GLY A 165 0.95 9.76 -0.52
N ALA A 166 0.72 10.78 -1.37
CA ALA A 166 0.25 10.54 -2.73
C ALA A 166 1.25 9.68 -3.53
N ASN A 167 2.52 10.08 -3.53
CA ASN A 167 3.59 9.44 -4.30
C ASN A 167 4.87 9.22 -3.49
N HIS A 168 4.82 9.30 -2.16
CA HIS A 168 5.94 8.99 -1.27
C HIS A 168 5.48 8.13 -0.10
N SER A 169 6.42 7.48 0.54
CA SER A 169 6.17 6.52 1.60
C SER A 169 7.11 6.78 2.77
N LEU A 170 6.65 6.48 3.97
CA LEU A 170 7.46 6.50 5.19
C LEU A 170 7.42 5.13 5.86
N ALA A 171 8.51 4.76 6.49
CA ALA A 171 8.61 3.62 7.40
C ALA A 171 9.30 4.07 8.70
N LEU A 172 8.72 3.68 9.82
CA LEU A 172 9.28 3.85 11.16
C LEU A 172 9.93 2.55 11.60
N LYS A 173 11.22 2.60 11.93
CA LYS A 173 11.93 1.47 12.53
C LYS A 173 11.73 1.40 14.04
N ALA A 174 11.93 0.22 14.62
CA ALA A 174 11.85 0.00 16.05
C ALA A 174 12.87 0.82 16.86
N ASP A 175 13.99 1.23 16.24
CA ASP A 175 15.00 2.11 16.84
C ASP A 175 14.61 3.60 16.87
N GLY A 176 13.40 3.95 16.38
CA GLY A 176 12.91 5.32 16.33
C GLY A 176 13.44 6.14 15.15
N THR A 177 14.12 5.53 14.18
CA THR A 177 14.53 6.18 12.93
C THR A 177 13.41 6.09 11.88
N VAL A 178 13.30 7.12 11.02
CA VAL A 178 12.32 7.19 9.93
C VAL A 178 13.04 7.06 8.59
N TRP A 179 12.46 6.27 7.71
CA TRP A 179 12.93 6.04 6.35
C TRP A 179 11.88 6.50 5.35
N ALA A 180 12.30 7.11 4.25
CA ALA A 180 11.41 7.67 3.25
C ALA A 180 11.86 7.29 1.83
N TRP A 181 10.90 7.08 0.91
CA TRP A 181 11.15 6.81 -0.50
C TRP A 181 9.97 7.27 -1.35
N GLY A 182 10.19 7.43 -2.65
CA GLY A 182 9.22 7.92 -3.62
C GLY A 182 9.52 9.33 -4.08
N ALA A 183 8.49 10.10 -4.44
CA ALA A 183 8.60 11.47 -4.92
C ALA A 183 9.24 12.41 -3.90
N ASN A 184 10.01 13.41 -4.38
CA ASN A 184 10.71 14.38 -3.54
C ASN A 184 10.72 15.81 -4.10
N ASP A 185 9.86 16.10 -5.05
CA ASP A 185 9.74 17.42 -5.68
C ASP A 185 9.32 18.54 -4.72
N ARG A 186 8.76 18.18 -3.58
CA ARG A 186 8.39 19.06 -2.47
C ARG A 186 9.24 18.90 -1.22
N GLY A 187 10.31 18.09 -1.26
CA GLY A 187 11.14 17.79 -0.09
C GLY A 187 10.51 16.78 0.88
N GLN A 188 9.48 16.05 0.45
CA GLN A 188 8.70 15.14 1.28
C GLN A 188 9.47 13.92 1.79
N LEU A 189 10.67 13.66 1.29
CA LEU A 189 11.57 12.63 1.82
C LEU A 189 12.39 13.10 3.03
N GLY A 190 12.46 14.39 3.30
CA GLY A 190 13.15 14.92 4.48
C GLY A 190 14.67 14.72 4.49
N ASN A 191 15.29 14.53 3.35
CA ASN A 191 16.72 14.22 3.19
C ASN A 191 17.59 15.46 2.86
N GLY A 192 17.03 16.68 2.96
CA GLY A 192 17.71 17.93 2.66
C GLY A 192 17.72 18.32 1.18
N THR A 193 17.05 17.58 0.31
CA THR A 193 17.03 17.83 -1.14
C THR A 193 15.59 17.99 -1.67
N TYR A 194 15.48 18.55 -2.88
CA TYR A 194 14.26 18.60 -3.68
C TYR A 194 14.46 17.82 -5.00
N SER A 195 15.34 16.85 -5.00
CA SER A 195 15.67 16.04 -6.16
C SER A 195 14.56 15.05 -6.49
N ASP A 196 14.68 14.46 -7.69
CA ASP A 196 13.79 13.45 -8.23
C ASP A 196 13.49 12.28 -7.26
N SER A 197 12.44 11.56 -7.58
CA SER A 197 11.98 10.41 -6.81
C SER A 197 13.10 9.39 -6.54
N ARG A 198 13.13 8.86 -5.32
CA ARG A 198 14.02 7.76 -4.91
C ARG A 198 13.19 6.52 -4.65
N ASP A 199 13.45 5.47 -5.39
CA ASP A 199 12.75 4.20 -5.22
C ASP A 199 13.33 3.36 -4.06
N VAL A 200 14.55 3.68 -3.63
CA VAL A 200 15.22 3.04 -2.51
C VAL A 200 14.97 3.83 -1.23
N PRO A 201 14.51 3.19 -0.14
CA PRO A 201 14.35 3.85 1.15
C PRO A 201 15.64 4.53 1.61
N THR A 202 15.51 5.78 2.04
CA THR A 202 16.62 6.62 2.56
C THR A 202 16.23 7.15 3.93
N GLN A 203 17.15 7.17 4.86
CA GLN A 203 16.87 7.68 6.20
C GLN A 203 16.58 9.19 6.17
N VAL A 204 15.54 9.60 6.88
CA VAL A 204 15.19 11.02 7.09
C VAL A 204 16.25 11.68 7.94
N ALA A 205 16.77 12.81 7.48
CA ALA A 205 17.91 13.47 8.12
C ALA A 205 17.55 14.10 9.47
N GLY A 206 18.41 13.93 10.47
CA GLY A 206 18.30 14.62 11.75
C GLY A 206 17.09 14.25 12.62
N LEU A 207 16.39 13.16 12.30
CA LEU A 207 15.21 12.70 13.02
C LEU A 207 15.49 11.37 13.73
N SER A 208 15.25 11.32 15.03
CA SER A 208 15.41 10.13 15.88
C SER A 208 14.39 10.15 17.02
N GLN A 209 14.26 9.03 17.72
CA GLN A 209 13.31 8.89 18.84
C GLN A 209 11.86 9.16 18.38
N VAL A 210 11.54 8.75 17.16
CA VAL A 210 10.19 8.88 16.61
C VAL A 210 9.33 7.71 17.10
N TRP A 211 8.12 8.06 17.50
CA TRP A 211 7.13 7.12 18.01
C TRP A 211 5.93 6.96 17.06
N ALA A 212 5.58 8.01 16.28
CA ALA A 212 4.49 7.95 15.31
C ALA A 212 4.80 8.74 14.05
N ILE A 213 4.28 8.28 12.91
CA ILE A 213 4.44 8.91 11.60
C ILE A 213 3.10 9.04 10.88
N ALA A 214 2.97 10.08 10.07
CA ALA A 214 1.86 10.24 9.13
C ALA A 214 2.36 10.88 7.83
N ALA A 215 1.71 10.57 6.72
CA ALA A 215 1.97 11.17 5.42
C ALA A 215 0.67 11.30 4.63
N ARG A 216 0.54 12.37 3.89
CA ARG A 216 -0.54 12.57 2.91
C ARG A 216 -0.06 13.52 1.83
N ASP A 217 -0.59 13.36 0.62
CA ASP A 217 -0.23 14.14 -0.56
C ASP A 217 1.29 14.34 -0.66
N CYS A 218 1.81 15.52 -0.35
CA CYS A 218 3.23 15.85 -0.46
C CYS A 218 3.86 16.30 0.87
N HIS A 219 3.23 16.03 2.03
CA HIS A 219 3.83 16.36 3.33
C HIS A 219 3.90 15.15 4.26
N SER A 220 4.81 15.22 5.18
CA SER A 220 5.15 14.19 6.15
C SER A 220 5.18 14.75 7.56
N LEU A 221 4.72 13.97 8.53
CA LEU A 221 4.70 14.31 9.94
C LEU A 221 5.32 13.18 10.77
N ALA A 222 5.95 13.55 11.88
CA ALA A 222 6.44 12.64 12.89
C ALA A 222 6.15 13.19 14.29
N VAL A 223 5.94 12.30 15.25
CA VAL A 223 5.90 12.60 16.67
C VAL A 223 7.06 11.92 17.34
N LYS A 224 7.83 12.66 18.12
CA LYS A 224 8.90 12.09 18.95
C LYS A 224 8.36 11.61 20.29
N ASP A 225 9.14 10.80 20.98
CA ASP A 225 8.81 10.24 22.31
C ASP A 225 8.61 11.31 23.40
N ASP A 226 9.19 12.53 23.20
CA ASP A 226 8.97 13.70 24.05
C ASP A 226 7.62 14.41 23.75
N GLY A 227 6.82 13.90 22.81
CA GLY A 227 5.53 14.45 22.40
C GLY A 227 5.62 15.66 21.48
N THR A 228 6.82 16.01 20.96
CA THR A 228 6.97 17.08 19.96
C THR A 228 6.61 16.61 18.57
N VAL A 229 6.04 17.50 17.76
CA VAL A 229 5.65 17.24 16.36
C VAL A 229 6.67 17.83 15.41
N TRP A 230 7.02 17.05 14.39
CA TRP A 230 7.95 17.41 13.33
C TRP A 230 7.28 17.23 11.98
N GLY A 231 7.55 18.16 11.04
CA GLY A 231 6.97 18.11 9.70
C GLY A 231 7.97 18.50 8.63
N TRP A 232 7.76 17.99 7.41
CA TRP A 232 8.54 18.33 6.23
C TRP A 232 7.74 18.04 4.94
N GLY A 233 8.22 18.58 3.82
CA GLY A 233 7.56 18.49 2.54
C GLY A 233 6.84 19.78 2.16
N ASP A 234 5.67 19.68 1.55
CA ASP A 234 4.87 20.82 1.15
C ASP A 234 4.26 21.56 2.34
N ASN A 235 4.46 22.87 2.38
CA ASN A 235 3.87 23.78 3.37
C ASN A 235 3.15 24.95 2.70
N SER A 236 2.76 24.83 1.45
CA SER A 236 2.10 25.89 0.69
C SER A 236 0.78 26.36 1.31
N THR A 237 0.17 25.52 2.12
CA THR A 237 -1.07 25.78 2.86
C THR A 237 -0.86 25.72 4.39
N TYR A 238 0.38 25.88 4.86
CA TYR A 238 0.79 25.84 6.26
C TYR A 238 0.62 24.47 6.95
N GLN A 239 0.48 23.39 6.17
CA GLN A 239 0.22 22.02 6.69
C GLN A 239 1.37 21.44 7.52
N ILE A 240 2.58 21.98 7.46
CA ILE A 240 3.70 21.62 8.35
C ILE A 240 3.64 22.43 9.67
N GLY A 241 2.89 23.55 9.67
CA GLY A 241 2.78 24.41 10.85
C GLY A 241 3.92 25.41 10.99
N GLN A 242 4.59 25.76 9.90
CA GLN A 242 5.51 26.87 9.82
C GLN A 242 4.79 28.07 9.18
N ASN A 243 5.01 29.27 9.71
CA ASN A 243 4.33 30.49 9.28
C ASN A 243 4.88 31.10 7.95
N ALA A 244 5.47 30.28 7.10
CA ALA A 244 5.91 30.63 5.76
C ALA A 244 5.42 29.58 4.76
N PRO A 245 4.59 29.94 3.75
CA PRO A 245 4.08 29.02 2.75
C PRO A 245 5.21 28.63 1.78
N THR A 246 5.97 27.62 2.12
CA THR A 246 7.10 27.14 1.34
C THR A 246 7.24 25.61 1.45
N THR A 247 8.13 25.03 0.64
CA THR A 247 8.51 23.63 0.78
C THR A 247 9.69 23.47 1.74
N ILE A 248 9.71 22.39 2.51
CA ILE A 248 10.71 22.14 3.55
C ILE A 248 11.30 20.75 3.35
N SER A 249 12.59 20.70 3.00
CA SER A 249 13.28 19.44 2.65
C SER A 249 13.92 18.70 3.83
N THR A 250 13.89 19.28 5.03
CA THR A 250 14.35 18.64 6.28
C THR A 250 13.29 18.75 7.35
N PRO A 251 13.19 17.80 8.28
CA PRO A 251 12.24 17.89 9.38
C PRO A 251 12.44 19.16 10.22
N VAL A 252 11.34 19.87 10.45
CA VAL A 252 11.30 21.04 11.34
C VAL A 252 10.27 20.82 12.44
N MET A 253 10.60 21.27 13.64
CA MET A 253 9.70 21.13 14.79
C MET A 253 8.53 22.12 14.68
N LYS A 254 7.31 21.64 14.91
CA LYS A 254 6.13 22.48 15.08
C LYS A 254 6.17 23.13 16.47
N VAL A 255 6.45 24.43 16.49
CA VAL A 255 6.53 25.21 17.73
C VAL A 255 5.17 25.29 18.43
N GLY A 256 5.16 25.26 19.75
CA GLY A 256 3.95 25.37 20.58
C GLY A 256 3.10 24.10 20.65
N MET A 257 3.58 22.98 20.09
CA MET A 257 2.89 21.69 20.14
C MET A 257 3.69 20.71 20.96
N GLY A 258 3.11 20.19 22.01
CA GLY A 258 3.69 19.18 22.90
C GLY A 258 2.62 18.26 23.45
N SER A 259 3.05 17.18 24.13
CA SER A 259 2.19 16.13 24.66
C SER A 259 1.33 15.45 23.58
N VAL A 260 1.84 15.38 22.36
CA VAL A 260 1.13 14.74 21.24
C VAL A 260 1.40 13.23 21.28
N MET A 261 0.35 12.44 21.15
CA MET A 261 0.42 10.98 21.08
C MET A 261 0.19 10.42 19.67
N SER A 262 -0.44 11.17 18.79
CA SER A 262 -0.71 10.73 17.41
C SER A 262 -0.90 11.93 16.50
N VAL A 263 -0.56 11.76 15.22
CA VAL A 263 -0.79 12.73 14.14
C VAL A 263 -1.49 12.09 12.97
N ALA A 264 -2.28 12.88 12.25
CA ALA A 264 -2.87 12.49 10.97
C ALA A 264 -2.67 13.61 9.95
N ALA A 265 -2.30 13.23 8.73
CA ALA A 265 -2.10 14.14 7.61
C ALA A 265 -3.30 14.07 6.66
N SER A 266 -3.80 15.23 6.23
CA SER A 266 -4.85 15.42 5.24
C SER A 266 -4.23 16.02 3.97
N GLY A 267 -5.02 16.32 2.93
CA GLY A 267 -4.50 16.96 1.72
C GLY A 267 -3.79 18.29 1.99
N TYR A 268 -4.42 19.15 2.76
CA TYR A 268 -3.98 20.53 2.99
C TYR A 268 -3.84 20.91 4.47
N ARG A 269 -4.03 19.96 5.39
CA ARG A 269 -3.98 20.21 6.83
C ARG A 269 -3.41 19.05 7.58
N SER A 270 -3.09 19.29 8.83
CA SER A 270 -2.60 18.27 9.76
C SER A 270 -3.40 18.31 11.06
N LEU A 271 -3.49 17.15 11.70
CA LEU A 271 -4.16 16.94 12.97
C LEU A 271 -3.20 16.37 13.97
N ALA A 272 -3.37 16.74 15.23
CA ALA A 272 -2.70 16.12 16.37
C ALA A 272 -3.70 15.73 17.45
N LEU A 273 -3.54 14.53 17.98
CA LEU A 273 -4.20 14.08 19.18
C LEU A 273 -3.22 14.19 20.34
N LYS A 274 -3.60 14.93 21.38
CA LYS A 274 -2.81 15.05 22.61
C LYS A 274 -3.16 13.96 23.63
N THR A 275 -2.27 13.76 24.57
CA THR A 275 -2.44 12.78 25.66
C THR A 275 -3.61 13.07 26.59
N ASP A 276 -4.11 14.30 26.60
CA ASP A 276 -5.32 14.72 27.35
C ASP A 276 -6.64 14.44 26.57
N GLY A 277 -6.54 13.82 25.38
CA GLY A 277 -7.69 13.50 24.54
C GLY A 277 -8.23 14.70 23.73
N THR A 278 -7.52 15.83 23.69
CA THR A 278 -7.89 16.97 22.85
C THR A 278 -7.30 16.84 21.44
N VAL A 279 -8.04 17.35 20.45
CA VAL A 279 -7.62 17.35 19.03
C VAL A 279 -7.29 18.76 18.58
N TRP A 280 -6.19 18.89 17.89
CA TRP A 280 -5.67 20.14 17.36
C TRP A 280 -5.44 20.01 15.86
N GLN A 281 -5.63 21.13 15.09
CA GLN A 281 -5.44 21.19 13.65
C GLN A 281 -4.65 22.44 13.23
N TRP A 282 -3.97 22.34 12.09
CA TRP A 282 -3.32 23.46 11.39
C TRP A 282 -3.25 23.18 9.90
N GLY A 283 -2.99 24.22 9.10
CA GLY A 283 -3.02 24.17 7.64
C GLY A 283 -4.23 24.88 7.07
N PHE A 284 -4.68 24.45 5.91
CA PHE A 284 -5.86 24.98 5.25
C PHE A 284 -7.12 24.17 5.60
N TYR A 285 -8.19 24.88 5.94
CA TYR A 285 -9.52 24.31 6.08
C TYR A 285 -10.60 25.36 5.83
N GLN A 286 -11.81 24.92 5.57
CA GLN A 286 -12.96 25.78 5.34
C GLN A 286 -13.89 25.77 6.55
N ILE A 287 -14.41 26.95 6.91
CA ILE A 287 -15.44 27.10 7.94
C ILE A 287 -16.74 27.41 7.23
N ALA A 288 -17.79 26.63 7.54
CA ALA A 288 -19.14 26.91 7.11
C ALA A 288 -19.73 28.01 7.99
N LEU A 289 -20.11 29.14 7.40
CA LEU A 289 -20.79 30.24 8.07
C LEU A 289 -22.24 30.28 7.59
N PRO A 290 -23.24 30.17 8.48
CA PRO A 290 -24.65 30.32 8.10
C PRO A 290 -24.94 31.78 7.72
N TRP A 291 -25.65 31.97 6.61
CA TRP A 291 -26.14 33.30 6.19
C TRP A 291 -27.56 33.18 5.66
N GLY A 292 -28.54 33.41 6.52
CA GLY A 292 -29.94 33.14 6.21
C GLY A 292 -30.15 31.67 5.85
N ASP A 293 -30.75 31.38 4.70
CA ASP A 293 -30.97 30.02 4.18
C ASP A 293 -29.78 29.47 3.36
N SER A 294 -28.67 30.21 3.31
CA SER A 294 -27.45 29.84 2.55
C SER A 294 -26.28 29.59 3.49
N THR A 295 -25.30 28.84 3.02
CA THR A 295 -24.01 28.60 3.72
C THR A 295 -22.88 29.23 2.91
N TYR A 296 -22.10 30.09 3.55
CA TYR A 296 -20.84 30.60 2.99
C TYR A 296 -19.67 29.80 3.56
N TRP A 297 -18.68 29.55 2.70
CA TRP A 297 -17.44 28.88 3.09
C TRP A 297 -16.33 29.91 3.22
N LEU A 298 -15.72 30.00 4.40
CA LEU A 298 -14.57 30.85 4.67
C LEU A 298 -13.31 30.01 4.69
N ASP A 299 -12.37 30.35 3.79
CA ASP A 299 -11.04 29.75 3.74
C ASP A 299 -10.19 30.21 4.94
N ARG A 300 -9.63 29.26 5.66
CA ARG A 300 -8.70 29.50 6.76
C ARG A 300 -7.34 28.86 6.44
N TYR A 301 -6.30 29.66 6.57
CA TYR A 301 -4.91 29.24 6.45
C TYR A 301 -4.24 29.51 7.80
N VAL A 302 -3.90 28.46 8.53
CA VAL A 302 -3.45 28.58 9.91
C VAL A 302 -2.14 27.83 10.11
N GLY A 303 -1.05 28.58 10.31
CA GLY A 303 0.26 28.00 10.66
C GLY A 303 0.32 27.58 12.12
N ASP A 304 -0.39 28.27 13.02
CA ASP A 304 -0.49 27.88 14.42
C ASP A 304 -1.60 26.86 14.64
N ALA A 305 -1.37 25.92 15.55
CA ALA A 305 -2.39 24.90 15.82
C ALA A 305 -3.56 25.46 16.60
N GLU A 306 -4.77 25.13 16.19
CA GLU A 306 -6.04 25.49 16.84
C GLU A 306 -6.75 24.25 17.38
N SER A 307 -7.37 24.37 18.56
CA SER A 307 -8.19 23.30 19.11
C SER A 307 -9.47 23.10 18.27
N VAL A 308 -9.79 21.84 17.98
CA VAL A 308 -11.04 21.47 17.31
C VAL A 308 -12.24 21.48 18.27
N GLY A 309 -12.00 21.63 19.58
CA GLY A 309 -13.05 21.63 20.61
C GLY A 309 -13.56 20.24 20.98
N LEU A 310 -12.88 19.17 20.55
CA LEU A 310 -13.20 17.79 20.92
C LEU A 310 -12.36 17.35 22.13
N ASN A 311 -12.99 16.62 23.04
CA ASN A 311 -12.37 16.01 24.21
C ASN A 311 -12.70 14.52 24.30
N GLY A 312 -11.88 13.76 25.02
CA GLY A 312 -12.07 12.32 25.22
C GLY A 312 -11.81 11.51 23.94
N VAL A 313 -11.05 12.06 23.00
CA VAL A 313 -10.68 11.38 21.75
C VAL A 313 -9.56 10.40 22.02
N ILE A 314 -9.68 9.20 21.45
CA ILE A 314 -8.69 8.11 21.56
C ILE A 314 -8.01 7.76 20.24
N SER A 315 -8.59 8.18 19.11
CA SER A 315 -7.99 7.97 17.78
C SER A 315 -8.44 9.06 16.81
N ILE A 316 -7.56 9.39 15.87
CA ILE A 316 -7.82 10.34 14.78
C ILE A 316 -7.44 9.73 13.44
N ALA A 317 -8.19 10.09 12.39
CA ALA A 317 -7.87 9.77 11.01
C ALA A 317 -8.21 10.95 10.09
N ALA A 318 -7.52 11.04 8.96
CA ALA A 318 -7.75 12.09 7.99
C ALA A 318 -7.79 11.53 6.56
N GLY A 319 -8.79 11.94 5.80
CA GLY A 319 -8.85 11.80 4.35
C GLY A 319 -8.29 13.03 3.65
N SER A 320 -8.56 13.23 2.36
CA SER A 320 -8.13 14.42 1.65
C SER A 320 -8.83 15.68 2.19
N ASP A 321 -10.15 15.63 2.36
CA ASP A 321 -10.98 16.80 2.67
C ASP A 321 -11.78 16.65 3.98
N HIS A 322 -11.68 15.53 4.66
CA HIS A 322 -12.41 15.24 5.89
C HIS A 322 -11.49 14.67 6.97
N SER A 323 -11.94 14.75 8.19
CA SER A 323 -11.25 14.19 9.36
C SER A 323 -12.26 13.44 10.23
N MET A 324 -11.79 12.44 10.92
CA MET A 324 -12.57 11.63 11.85
C MET A 324 -11.86 11.58 13.20
N ALA A 325 -12.64 11.54 14.25
CA ALA A 325 -12.17 11.33 15.60
C ALA A 325 -13.06 10.25 16.27
N LEU A 326 -12.44 9.28 16.90
CA LEU A 326 -13.13 8.28 17.71
C LEU A 326 -12.99 8.67 19.19
N LYS A 327 -14.09 8.78 19.89
CA LYS A 327 -14.11 9.06 21.32
C LYS A 327 -14.11 7.79 22.16
N SER A 328 -13.72 7.92 23.40
CA SER A 328 -13.66 6.81 24.36
C SER A 328 -15.03 6.19 24.67
N ASP A 329 -16.13 6.92 24.43
CA ASP A 329 -17.51 6.45 24.56
C ASP A 329 -18.05 5.76 23.29
N GLY A 330 -17.23 5.66 22.24
CA GLY A 330 -17.57 5.03 20.96
C GLY A 330 -18.23 5.96 19.95
N ALA A 331 -18.36 7.26 20.26
CA ALA A 331 -18.90 8.28 19.35
C ALA A 331 -17.88 8.77 18.32
#